data_35fb8384091badaff8f68ea5c20c3ce2
#
_entry.id   35fb8384091badaff8f68ea5c20c3ce2
#
_cell.length_a   1.000
_cell.length_b   1.000
_cell.length_c   1.000
_cell.angle_alpha   90.00
_cell.angle_beta   90.00
_cell.angle_gamma   90.00
#
_symmetry.space_group_name_H-M   'P 1'
#
loop_
_entity.id
_entity.type
_entity.pdbx_description
1 polymer ?
#
loop_
_entity_poly.entity_id
_entity_poly.type
_entity_poly.pdbx_seq_one_letter_code
_entity_poly.pdbx_strand_id
1 'polypeptide(L)'
;MAFGKKTRLGCIGTFRDAGGKKYTWMGFFVAAVCFFLMSYYCVLQGYCMKYAVNSVTSAFKPNLSTETTSAMWTAFTDSQAQVILFHAIGFALACFIVYQGIAGGIEKFCKVAIPALFIILVGLAIYAVTLNGASQGLQYLFTVKKEYILSPNTWIQAFIQAAWSTGAGWGFIITYANYVGEEEDVPTSCLIMGLGDNLGAILSALVVIPAICALSATPEAANEALSQGNFGLTFIYIYQLFTTIPGGRFISFIFFGLLAIAAITSLFSMIEVGVKCVVDLGLPRKKAVVSVCFAGFLVGCFSCWSLVNIDNQDWVWGIGLLVSGAFIAILAWKYGVEKLRTQEVNAKGADVHLPKAYYTGCMYLIPVLVVIMVVYWLLQ
;
A
#
# COMPACT_ATOMS: atom_id res chain seq x y z
N MET A 1 -6.48 -10.23 11.89
CA MET A 1 -5.55 -11.32 12.22
C MET A 1 -6.26 -12.46 12.98
N ALA A 2 -6.91 -12.21 14.12
CA ALA A 2 -7.59 -13.21 14.93
C ALA A 2 -8.52 -14.16 14.14
N PHE A 3 -9.36 -13.64 13.27
CA PHE A 3 -10.25 -14.46 12.43
C PHE A 3 -9.51 -15.40 11.47
N GLY A 4 -8.49 -14.91 10.77
CA GLY A 4 -7.72 -15.74 9.85
C GLY A 4 -6.96 -16.85 10.56
N LYS A 5 -6.34 -16.55 11.72
CA LYS A 5 -5.70 -17.53 12.59
C LYS A 5 -6.68 -18.63 13.01
N LYS A 6 -7.90 -18.25 13.40
CA LYS A 6 -8.94 -19.16 13.86
C LYS A 6 -9.51 -20.05 12.75
N THR A 7 -9.93 -19.44 11.64
CA THR A 7 -10.66 -20.17 10.61
C THR A 7 -9.77 -20.91 9.61
N ARG A 8 -8.53 -20.47 9.46
CA ARG A 8 -7.58 -20.98 8.45
C ARG A 8 -8.12 -20.88 7.00
N LEU A 9 -9.07 -19.97 6.79
CA LEU A 9 -9.74 -19.74 5.51
C LEU A 9 -9.46 -18.31 5.01
N GLY A 10 -9.50 -18.11 3.68
CA GLY A 10 -9.48 -16.80 3.06
C GLY A 10 -10.74 -15.99 3.42
N CYS A 11 -10.83 -14.76 2.92
CA CYS A 11 -11.90 -13.84 3.31
C CYS A 11 -13.30 -14.43 3.19
N ILE A 12 -13.62 -15.08 2.06
CA ILE A 12 -14.95 -15.65 1.81
C ILE A 12 -15.29 -16.73 2.84
N GLY A 13 -14.36 -17.67 3.03
CA GLY A 13 -14.51 -18.76 3.99
C GLY A 13 -14.61 -18.27 5.44
N THR A 14 -13.79 -17.30 5.81
CA THR A 14 -13.79 -16.69 7.15
C THR A 14 -15.14 -16.05 7.50
N PHE A 15 -15.73 -15.28 6.58
CA PHE A 15 -17.04 -14.67 6.81
C PHE A 15 -18.16 -15.72 6.91
N ARG A 16 -18.08 -16.79 6.11
CA ARG A 16 -19.04 -17.90 6.18
C ARG A 16 -18.93 -18.66 7.49
N ASP A 17 -17.73 -18.96 7.94
CA ASP A 17 -17.49 -19.78 9.15
C ASP A 17 -17.79 -18.99 10.43
N ALA A 18 -17.23 -17.80 10.59
CA ALA A 18 -17.36 -17.00 11.80
C ALA A 18 -18.70 -16.23 11.88
N GLY A 19 -19.28 -15.83 10.74
CA GLY A 19 -20.51 -15.06 10.66
C GLY A 19 -21.75 -15.87 10.28
N GLY A 20 -21.56 -16.98 9.58
CA GLY A 20 -22.63 -17.81 8.99
C GLY A 20 -22.89 -17.49 7.52
N LYS A 21 -23.62 -18.37 6.82
CA LYS A 21 -23.88 -18.29 5.36
C LYS A 21 -24.40 -16.93 4.90
N LYS A 22 -25.20 -16.25 5.71
CA LYS A 22 -25.77 -14.93 5.43
C LYS A 22 -24.69 -13.84 5.19
N TYR A 23 -23.50 -13.98 5.78
CA TYR A 23 -22.42 -13.00 5.70
C TYR A 23 -21.34 -13.33 4.66
N THR A 24 -21.48 -14.44 3.95
CA THR A 24 -20.49 -14.89 2.93
C THR A 24 -20.25 -13.84 1.85
N TRP A 25 -21.28 -13.10 1.43
CA TRP A 25 -21.17 -12.06 0.41
C TRP A 25 -20.28 -10.88 0.84
N MET A 26 -20.23 -10.57 2.16
CA MET A 26 -19.31 -9.55 2.68
C MET A 26 -17.86 -9.99 2.50
N GLY A 27 -17.55 -11.27 2.75
CA GLY A 27 -16.23 -11.83 2.49
C GLY A 27 -15.86 -11.83 1.01
N PHE A 28 -16.84 -12.09 0.14
CA PHE A 28 -16.65 -11.94 -1.31
C PHE A 28 -16.37 -10.48 -1.69
N PHE A 29 -17.10 -9.53 -1.13
CA PHE A 29 -16.87 -8.10 -1.36
C PHE A 29 -15.44 -7.69 -0.97
N VAL A 30 -14.96 -8.08 0.23
CA VAL A 30 -13.58 -7.81 0.68
C VAL A 30 -12.55 -8.36 -0.31
N ALA A 31 -12.74 -9.60 -0.77
CA ALA A 31 -11.84 -10.23 -1.74
C ALA A 31 -11.90 -9.55 -3.11
N ALA A 32 -13.09 -9.14 -3.57
CA ALA A 32 -13.29 -8.44 -4.83
C ALA A 32 -12.63 -7.04 -4.83
N VAL A 33 -12.83 -6.25 -3.76
CA VAL A 33 -12.17 -4.95 -3.60
C VAL A 33 -10.65 -5.11 -3.67
N CYS A 34 -10.08 -6.08 -2.95
CA CYS A 34 -8.65 -6.35 -2.99
C CYS A 34 -8.18 -6.77 -4.39
N PHE A 35 -8.95 -7.55 -5.11
CA PHE A 35 -8.64 -7.98 -6.48
C PHE A 35 -8.61 -6.81 -7.48
N PHE A 36 -9.59 -5.92 -7.41
CA PHE A 36 -9.62 -4.74 -8.30
C PHE A 36 -8.52 -3.74 -7.94
N LEU A 37 -8.24 -3.52 -6.64
CA LEU A 37 -7.08 -2.76 -6.20
C LEU A 37 -5.77 -3.34 -6.76
N MET A 38 -5.56 -4.64 -6.63
CA MET A 38 -4.41 -5.35 -7.21
C MET A 38 -4.21 -5.05 -8.68
N SER A 39 -5.30 -5.02 -9.44
CA SER A 39 -5.27 -4.92 -10.90
C SER A 39 -4.66 -3.60 -11.37
N TYR A 40 -5.08 -2.45 -10.83
CA TYR A 40 -4.48 -1.17 -11.21
C TYR A 40 -3.18 -0.86 -10.45
N TYR A 41 -3.02 -1.36 -9.21
CA TYR A 41 -1.80 -1.16 -8.43
C TYR A 41 -0.56 -1.72 -9.14
N CYS A 42 -0.69 -2.82 -9.87
CA CYS A 42 0.38 -3.37 -10.68
C CYS A 42 0.80 -2.43 -11.83
N VAL A 43 -0.10 -1.57 -12.34
CA VAL A 43 0.26 -0.53 -13.32
C VAL A 43 1.18 0.51 -12.68
N LEU A 44 0.86 0.94 -11.43
CA LEU A 44 1.70 1.88 -10.67
C LEU A 44 3.09 1.30 -10.40
N GLN A 45 3.18 0.01 -10.05
CA GLN A 45 4.44 -0.70 -9.92
C GLN A 45 5.23 -0.67 -11.25
N GLY A 46 4.55 -0.86 -12.37
CA GLY A 46 5.13 -0.76 -13.71
C GLY A 46 5.75 0.62 -13.98
N TYR A 47 5.12 1.70 -13.51
CA TYR A 47 5.66 3.06 -13.61
C TYR A 47 7.00 3.20 -12.85
N CYS A 48 7.06 2.68 -11.64
CA CYS A 48 8.30 2.67 -10.86
C CYS A 48 9.41 1.90 -11.58
N MET A 49 9.10 0.74 -12.16
CA MET A 49 10.05 -0.07 -12.95
C MET A 49 10.54 0.68 -14.18
N LYS A 50 9.65 1.36 -14.92
CA LYS A 50 10.00 2.18 -16.08
C LYS A 50 11.00 3.27 -15.70
N TYR A 51 10.79 3.97 -14.61
CA TYR A 51 11.69 5.03 -14.17
C TYR A 51 13.01 4.52 -13.60
N ALA A 52 13.03 3.34 -12.98
CA ALA A 52 14.29 2.65 -12.66
C ALA A 52 15.10 2.33 -13.93
N VAL A 53 14.43 1.85 -14.99
CA VAL A 53 15.06 1.62 -16.30
C VAL A 53 15.52 2.93 -16.94
N ASN A 54 14.71 3.98 -16.91
CA ASN A 54 15.09 5.30 -17.42
C ASN A 54 16.35 5.82 -16.73
N SER A 55 16.51 5.57 -15.44
CA SER A 55 17.67 6.01 -14.66
C SER A 55 19.01 5.40 -15.13
N VAL A 56 19.00 4.20 -15.69
CA VAL A 56 20.22 3.53 -16.17
C VAL A 56 20.42 3.60 -17.69
N THR A 57 19.44 4.15 -18.41
CA THR A 57 19.50 4.30 -19.88
C THR A 57 19.90 5.70 -20.31
N SER A 58 19.97 5.94 -21.63
CA SER A 58 20.19 7.25 -22.23
C SER A 58 19.07 8.27 -22.01
N ALA A 59 17.93 7.82 -21.46
CA ALA A 59 16.82 8.70 -21.08
C ALA A 59 17.20 9.63 -19.92
N PHE A 60 18.09 9.20 -19.02
CA PHE A 60 18.63 10.04 -17.95
C PHE A 60 19.76 10.94 -18.50
N LYS A 61 19.50 12.23 -18.59
CA LYS A 61 20.47 13.26 -18.95
C LYS A 61 20.64 14.24 -17.78
N PRO A 62 21.84 14.81 -17.56
CA PRO A 62 22.02 15.86 -16.56
C PRO A 62 21.18 17.11 -16.86
N ASN A 63 20.70 17.76 -15.81
CA ASN A 63 20.01 19.06 -15.85
C ASN A 63 18.78 19.08 -16.78
N LEU A 64 17.94 18.05 -16.71
CA LEU A 64 16.64 18.06 -17.40
C LEU A 64 15.75 19.17 -16.82
N SER A 65 15.01 19.87 -17.67
CA SER A 65 13.97 20.80 -17.22
C SER A 65 12.69 20.03 -16.80
N THR A 66 11.85 20.66 -15.98
CA THR A 66 10.53 20.14 -15.59
C THR A 66 9.64 19.89 -16.80
N GLU A 67 9.71 20.75 -17.83
CA GLU A 67 8.97 20.56 -19.09
C GLU A 67 9.42 19.27 -19.82
N THR A 68 10.74 19.00 -19.84
CA THR A 68 11.26 17.79 -20.47
C THR A 68 10.82 16.53 -19.72
N THR A 69 10.88 16.53 -18.38
CA THR A 69 10.44 15.40 -17.58
C THR A 69 8.93 15.21 -17.61
N SER A 70 8.16 16.29 -17.70
CA SER A 70 6.72 16.25 -17.95
C SER A 70 6.41 15.63 -19.31
N ALA A 71 7.11 16.07 -20.37
CA ALA A 71 6.95 15.47 -21.69
C ALA A 71 7.32 13.98 -21.72
N MET A 72 8.37 13.56 -20.98
CA MET A 72 8.75 12.15 -20.82
C MET A 72 7.65 11.34 -20.11
N TRP A 73 7.05 11.92 -19.08
CA TRP A 73 5.92 11.30 -18.36
C TRP A 73 4.71 11.12 -19.28
N THR A 74 4.29 12.17 -19.95
CA THR A 74 3.17 12.14 -20.90
C THR A 74 3.43 11.15 -22.05
N ALA A 75 4.60 11.20 -22.67
CA ALA A 75 4.97 10.26 -23.75
C ALA A 75 4.96 8.79 -23.30
N PHE A 76 5.28 8.51 -22.04
CA PHE A 76 5.19 7.17 -21.48
C PHE A 76 3.74 6.76 -21.19
N THR A 77 2.96 7.61 -20.51
CA THR A 77 1.57 7.30 -20.11
C THR A 77 0.62 7.24 -21.32
N ASP A 78 0.90 7.98 -22.39
CA ASP A 78 0.15 7.90 -23.64
C ASP A 78 0.53 6.68 -24.50
N SER A 79 1.65 6.03 -24.19
CA SER A 79 2.07 4.81 -24.90
C SER A 79 1.51 3.56 -24.21
N GLN A 80 0.25 3.20 -24.50
CA GLN A 80 -0.38 2.00 -23.95
C GLN A 80 0.49 0.76 -24.06
N ALA A 81 1.22 0.60 -25.17
CA ALA A 81 2.11 -0.54 -25.38
C ALA A 81 3.23 -0.61 -24.31
N GLN A 82 3.85 0.53 -23.95
CA GLN A 82 4.86 0.56 -22.90
C GLN A 82 4.23 0.31 -21.53
N VAL A 83 3.11 0.95 -21.24
CA VAL A 83 2.40 0.77 -19.94
C VAL A 83 2.00 -0.69 -19.76
N ILE A 84 1.38 -1.32 -20.78
CA ILE A 84 1.00 -2.75 -20.73
C ILE A 84 2.22 -3.64 -20.61
N LEU A 85 3.34 -3.33 -21.26
CA LEU A 85 4.59 -4.09 -21.14
C LEU A 85 5.10 -4.13 -19.71
N PHE A 86 5.21 -2.96 -19.04
CA PHE A 86 5.69 -2.89 -17.66
C PHE A 86 4.68 -3.50 -16.68
N HIS A 87 3.38 -3.35 -16.92
CA HIS A 87 2.33 -4.03 -16.20
C HIS A 87 2.44 -5.56 -16.32
N ALA A 88 2.67 -6.09 -17.52
CA ALA A 88 2.88 -7.52 -17.75
C ALA A 88 4.13 -8.05 -17.03
N ILE A 89 5.24 -7.30 -17.08
CA ILE A 89 6.48 -7.66 -16.35
C ILE A 89 6.21 -7.69 -14.86
N GLY A 90 5.49 -6.70 -14.32
CA GLY A 90 5.10 -6.64 -12.91
C GLY A 90 4.31 -7.87 -12.46
N PHE A 91 3.25 -8.23 -13.18
CA PHE A 91 2.47 -9.43 -12.89
C PHE A 91 3.27 -10.72 -13.08
N ALA A 92 4.11 -10.81 -14.12
CA ALA A 92 4.95 -11.98 -14.33
C ALA A 92 5.92 -12.23 -13.18
N LEU A 93 6.59 -11.18 -12.71
CA LEU A 93 7.50 -11.25 -11.55
C LEU A 93 6.74 -11.64 -10.27
N ALA A 94 5.61 -10.98 -10.01
CA ALA A 94 4.79 -11.28 -8.83
C ALA A 94 4.23 -12.71 -8.89
N CYS A 95 3.71 -13.13 -10.05
CA CYS A 95 3.23 -14.50 -10.28
C CYS A 95 4.33 -15.52 -10.02
N PHE A 96 5.53 -15.29 -10.54
CA PHE A 96 6.67 -16.19 -10.37
C PHE A 96 7.01 -16.39 -8.89
N ILE A 97 7.03 -15.31 -8.10
CA ILE A 97 7.37 -15.37 -6.67
C ILE A 97 6.23 -16.04 -5.87
N VAL A 98 4.97 -15.63 -6.09
CA VAL A 98 3.82 -16.20 -5.39
C VAL A 98 3.61 -17.69 -5.74
N TYR A 99 3.95 -18.07 -6.97
CA TYR A 99 3.88 -19.47 -7.43
C TYR A 99 4.78 -20.41 -6.63
N GLN A 100 5.91 -19.92 -6.12
CA GLN A 100 6.81 -20.70 -5.27
C GLN A 100 6.24 -20.92 -3.85
N GLY A 101 5.11 -20.32 -3.52
CA GLY A 101 4.44 -20.47 -2.24
C GLY A 101 4.81 -19.39 -1.22
N ILE A 102 4.24 -19.50 0.00
CA ILE A 102 4.48 -18.53 1.06
C ILE A 102 5.94 -18.61 1.54
N ALA A 103 6.36 -19.75 2.08
CA ALA A 103 7.69 -19.91 2.65
C ALA A 103 8.82 -19.88 1.60
N GLY A 104 8.62 -20.54 0.45
CA GLY A 104 9.63 -20.63 -0.61
C GLY A 104 9.74 -19.39 -1.51
N GLY A 105 8.68 -18.61 -1.64
CA GLY A 105 8.59 -17.44 -2.51
C GLY A 105 8.49 -16.14 -1.71
N ILE A 106 7.29 -15.81 -1.24
CA ILE A 106 6.99 -14.51 -0.60
C ILE A 106 7.90 -14.25 0.61
N GLU A 107 7.95 -15.18 1.56
CA GLU A 107 8.73 -15.01 2.78
C GLU A 107 10.23 -14.90 2.48
N LYS A 108 10.74 -15.78 1.62
CA LYS A 108 12.16 -15.75 1.22
C LYS A 108 12.55 -14.45 0.55
N PHE A 109 11.69 -13.91 -0.33
CA PHE A 109 11.91 -12.62 -0.96
C PHE A 109 11.85 -11.48 0.05
N CYS A 110 10.80 -11.42 0.87
CA CYS A 110 10.60 -10.36 1.84
C CYS A 110 11.66 -10.32 2.94
N LYS A 111 12.21 -11.47 3.37
CA LYS A 111 13.33 -11.54 4.33
C LYS A 111 14.57 -10.76 3.88
N VAL A 112 14.79 -10.64 2.59
CA VAL A 112 15.91 -9.88 2.02
C VAL A 112 15.46 -8.47 1.61
N ALA A 113 14.33 -8.37 0.90
CA ALA A 113 13.86 -7.12 0.31
C ALA A 113 13.48 -6.07 1.37
N ILE A 114 12.76 -6.47 2.44
CA ILE A 114 12.28 -5.52 3.45
C ILE A 114 13.41 -4.91 4.28
N PRO A 115 14.38 -5.68 4.84
CA PRO A 115 15.52 -5.07 5.52
C PRO A 115 16.36 -4.19 4.57
N ALA A 116 16.61 -4.63 3.34
CA ALA A 116 17.33 -3.83 2.34
C ALA A 116 16.61 -2.52 2.04
N LEU A 117 15.27 -2.57 1.91
CA LEU A 117 14.41 -1.40 1.73
C LEU A 117 14.60 -0.39 2.88
N PHE A 118 14.51 -0.84 4.13
CA PHE A 118 14.69 0.04 5.29
C PHE A 118 16.11 0.61 5.38
N ILE A 119 17.15 -0.18 5.11
CA ILE A 119 18.55 0.29 5.11
C ILE A 119 18.75 1.38 4.05
N ILE A 120 18.25 1.16 2.83
CA ILE A 120 18.34 2.14 1.75
C ILE A 120 17.54 3.40 2.09
N LEU A 121 16.33 3.23 2.63
CA LEU A 121 15.47 4.34 3.01
C LEU A 121 16.09 5.23 4.09
N VAL A 122 16.72 4.62 5.10
CA VAL A 122 17.51 5.33 6.12
C VAL A 122 18.69 6.08 5.49
N GLY A 123 19.43 5.42 4.60
CA GLY A 123 20.55 6.05 3.89
C GLY A 123 20.11 7.25 3.05
N LEU A 124 19.01 7.11 2.31
CA LEU A 124 18.44 8.22 1.53
C LEU A 124 17.90 9.34 2.42
N ALA A 125 17.27 9.02 3.57
CA ALA A 125 16.80 10.03 4.51
C ALA A 125 17.97 10.82 5.12
N ILE A 126 19.04 10.15 5.56
CA ILE A 126 20.25 10.81 6.03
C ILE A 126 20.81 11.71 4.93
N TYR A 127 20.93 11.21 3.70
CA TYR A 127 21.41 12.01 2.57
C TYR A 127 20.51 13.24 2.34
N ALA A 128 19.20 13.07 2.28
CA ALA A 128 18.26 14.16 2.02
C ALA A 128 18.31 15.27 3.08
N VAL A 129 18.40 14.91 4.38
CA VAL A 129 18.44 15.90 5.46
C VAL A 129 19.81 16.62 5.57
N THR A 130 20.87 16.09 4.98
CA THR A 130 22.19 16.74 4.92
C THR A 130 22.35 17.70 3.72
N LEU A 131 21.40 17.75 2.81
CA LEU A 131 21.43 18.67 1.68
C LEU A 131 21.30 20.13 2.14
N ASN A 132 22.00 21.04 1.46
CA ASN A 132 21.86 22.48 1.70
C ASN A 132 20.42 22.92 1.38
N GLY A 133 19.73 23.55 2.36
CA GLY A 133 18.32 23.94 2.21
C GLY A 133 17.31 22.91 2.75
N ALA A 134 17.74 21.71 3.13
CA ALA A 134 16.87 20.67 3.70
C ALA A 134 16.11 21.10 4.97
N SER A 135 16.66 22.08 5.72
CA SER A 135 16.04 22.63 6.93
C SER A 135 14.64 23.20 6.68
N GLN A 136 14.37 23.77 5.49
CA GLN A 136 13.04 24.25 5.12
C GLN A 136 12.04 23.10 5.01
N GLY A 137 12.48 21.99 4.40
CA GLY A 137 11.66 20.77 4.33
C GLY A 137 11.39 20.14 5.70
N LEU A 138 12.40 20.14 6.59
CA LEU A 138 12.20 19.68 7.96
C LEU A 138 11.23 20.59 8.74
N GLN A 139 11.33 21.91 8.57
CA GLN A 139 10.37 22.84 9.15
C GLN A 139 8.96 22.61 8.59
N TYR A 140 8.82 22.43 7.27
CA TYR A 140 7.53 22.10 6.66
C TYR A 140 6.92 20.82 7.25
N LEU A 141 7.72 19.78 7.44
CA LEU A 141 7.27 18.48 7.94
C LEU A 141 6.86 18.49 9.41
N PHE A 142 7.63 19.20 10.25
CA PHE A 142 7.46 19.15 11.72
C PHE A 142 6.81 20.40 12.32
N THR A 143 6.52 21.44 11.53
CA THR A 143 5.81 22.62 12.06
C THR A 143 4.33 22.31 12.19
N VAL A 144 3.91 22.18 13.44
CA VAL A 144 2.50 21.93 13.77
C VAL A 144 1.72 23.24 13.76
N LYS A 145 0.72 23.33 12.89
CA LYS A 145 -0.19 24.47 12.83
C LYS A 145 -1.52 24.11 13.51
N LYS A 146 -1.96 24.94 14.46
CA LYS A 146 -3.20 24.70 15.22
C LYS A 146 -4.43 24.57 14.34
N GLU A 147 -4.50 25.32 13.24
CA GLU A 147 -5.58 25.27 12.25
C GLU A 147 -5.78 23.87 11.66
N TYR A 148 -4.69 23.13 11.40
CA TYR A 148 -4.78 21.77 10.86
C TYR A 148 -5.16 20.73 11.93
N ILE A 149 -4.69 20.90 13.18
CA ILE A 149 -5.10 19.99 14.28
C ILE A 149 -6.60 20.10 14.52
N LEU A 150 -7.17 21.30 14.40
CA LEU A 150 -8.60 21.53 14.63
C LEU A 150 -9.46 21.27 13.38
N SER A 151 -8.85 21.01 12.25
CA SER A 151 -9.56 20.73 11.01
C SER A 151 -10.06 19.28 10.95
N PRO A 152 -11.37 19.02 10.86
CA PRO A 152 -11.90 17.68 10.67
C PRO A 152 -11.32 16.97 9.43
N ASN A 153 -11.07 17.73 8.35
CA ASN A 153 -10.50 17.20 7.12
C ASN A 153 -9.12 16.57 7.35
N THR A 154 -8.25 17.18 8.16
CA THR A 154 -6.93 16.63 8.49
C THR A 154 -7.07 15.24 9.12
N TRP A 155 -7.98 15.06 10.06
CA TRP A 155 -8.19 13.77 10.73
C TRP A 155 -8.82 12.73 9.81
N ILE A 156 -9.72 13.15 8.93
CA ILE A 156 -10.33 12.26 7.92
C ILE A 156 -9.24 11.75 6.97
N GLN A 157 -8.41 12.65 6.41
CA GLN A 157 -7.32 12.26 5.52
C GLN A 157 -6.29 11.36 6.22
N ALA A 158 -5.94 11.67 7.46
CA ALA A 158 -5.03 10.84 8.25
C ALA A 158 -5.60 9.43 8.49
N PHE A 159 -6.89 9.30 8.76
CA PHE A 159 -7.54 8.02 8.96
C PHE A 159 -7.63 7.20 7.66
N ILE A 160 -7.96 7.86 6.53
CA ILE A 160 -7.96 7.23 5.20
C ILE A 160 -6.56 6.68 4.91
N GLN A 161 -5.53 7.52 5.07
CA GLN A 161 -4.14 7.12 4.84
C GLN A 161 -3.72 5.96 5.75
N ALA A 162 -4.08 5.99 7.04
CA ALA A 162 -3.79 4.91 7.97
C ALA A 162 -4.46 3.59 7.54
N ALA A 163 -5.70 3.62 7.05
CA ALA A 163 -6.39 2.43 6.53
C ALA A 163 -5.70 1.88 5.27
N TRP A 164 -5.25 2.77 4.37
CA TRP A 164 -4.51 2.39 3.17
C TRP A 164 -3.15 1.76 3.51
N SER A 165 -2.33 2.41 4.31
CA SER A 165 -0.94 2.01 4.54
C SER A 165 -0.83 0.75 5.40
N THR A 166 -1.64 0.62 6.45
CA THR A 166 -1.63 -0.56 7.34
C THR A 166 -2.28 -1.81 6.73
N GLY A 167 -2.95 -1.69 5.59
CA GLY A 167 -3.70 -2.78 4.98
C GLY A 167 -5.00 -3.13 5.71
N ALA A 168 -5.52 -2.22 6.55
CA ALA A 168 -6.79 -2.41 7.23
C ALA A 168 -7.95 -2.48 6.22
N GLY A 169 -8.78 -3.50 6.32
CA GLY A 169 -9.89 -3.72 5.39
C GLY A 169 -9.54 -4.48 4.10
N TRP A 170 -8.27 -4.61 3.74
CA TRP A 170 -7.82 -5.27 2.49
C TRP A 170 -7.99 -6.80 2.47
N GLY A 171 -8.17 -7.43 3.62
CA GLY A 171 -8.17 -8.88 3.74
C GLY A 171 -6.79 -9.52 3.85
N PHE A 172 -5.69 -8.76 3.70
CA PHE A 172 -4.30 -9.28 3.80
C PHE A 172 -4.06 -9.98 5.12
N ILE A 173 -4.37 -9.30 6.23
CA ILE A 173 -4.11 -9.78 7.58
C ILE A 173 -4.94 -11.02 7.87
N ILE A 174 -6.17 -11.12 7.35
CA ILE A 174 -6.99 -12.33 7.44
C ILE A 174 -6.28 -13.46 6.69
N THR A 175 -5.81 -13.18 5.48
CA THR A 175 -5.19 -14.18 4.62
C THR A 175 -3.86 -14.67 5.16
N TYR A 176 -2.96 -13.78 5.57
CA TYR A 176 -1.66 -14.19 6.14
C TYR A 176 -1.80 -14.89 7.49
N ALA A 177 -2.79 -14.53 8.28
CA ALA A 177 -3.06 -15.21 9.54
C ALA A 177 -3.46 -16.69 9.39
N ASN A 178 -3.75 -17.16 8.17
CA ASN A 178 -3.92 -18.59 7.90
C ASN A 178 -2.61 -19.39 8.05
N TYR A 179 -1.47 -18.71 7.92
CA TYR A 179 -0.14 -19.33 7.86
C TYR A 179 0.66 -19.18 9.15
N VAL A 180 0.16 -18.40 10.13
CA VAL A 180 0.83 -18.25 11.43
C VAL A 180 0.61 -19.44 12.34
N GLY A 181 1.51 -19.62 13.30
CA GLY A 181 1.39 -20.66 14.35
C GLY A 181 0.18 -20.44 15.27
N GLU A 182 -0.21 -21.47 15.99
CA GLU A 182 -1.32 -21.37 16.96
C GLU A 182 -0.95 -20.48 18.16
N GLU A 183 0.33 -20.40 18.50
CA GLU A 183 0.86 -19.59 19.61
C GLU A 183 1.15 -18.13 19.22
N GLU A 184 0.84 -17.74 17.96
CA GLU A 184 1.09 -16.38 17.49
C GLU A 184 0.38 -15.34 18.36
N ASP A 185 1.14 -14.37 18.86
CA ASP A 185 0.64 -13.22 19.61
C ASP A 185 0.03 -12.18 18.66
N VAL A 186 -1.29 -12.19 18.56
CA VAL A 186 -2.04 -11.31 17.65
C VAL A 186 -1.86 -9.82 17.98
N PRO A 187 -1.99 -9.37 19.25
CA PRO A 187 -1.78 -7.97 19.60
C PRO A 187 -0.37 -7.47 19.28
N THR A 188 0.65 -8.21 19.68
CA THR A 188 2.05 -7.81 19.46
C THR A 188 2.39 -7.76 17.97
N SER A 189 1.96 -8.74 17.19
CA SER A 189 2.15 -8.74 15.73
C SER A 189 1.47 -7.55 15.06
N CYS A 190 0.23 -7.22 15.46
CA CYS A 190 -0.47 -6.05 14.93
C CYS A 190 0.20 -4.72 15.34
N LEU A 191 0.74 -4.64 16.57
CA LEU A 191 1.48 -3.47 17.05
C LEU A 191 2.77 -3.27 16.25
N ILE A 192 3.55 -4.34 16.04
CA ILE A 192 4.79 -4.29 15.24
C ILE A 192 4.49 -3.85 13.80
N MET A 193 3.42 -4.37 13.20
CA MET A 193 2.98 -3.96 11.86
C MET A 193 2.68 -2.46 11.80
N GLY A 194 1.87 -1.95 12.75
CA GLY A 194 1.50 -0.53 12.76
C GLY A 194 2.69 0.40 13.04
N LEU A 195 3.60 0.03 13.95
CA LEU A 195 4.81 0.80 14.22
C LEU A 195 5.79 0.77 13.03
N GLY A 196 5.94 -0.38 12.39
CA GLY A 196 6.77 -0.53 11.19
C GLY A 196 6.26 0.31 10.02
N ASP A 197 4.94 0.33 9.82
CA ASP A 197 4.28 1.18 8.82
C ASP A 197 4.56 2.67 9.07
N ASN A 198 4.33 3.15 10.30
CA ASN A 198 4.62 4.54 10.67
C ASN A 198 6.11 4.90 10.50
N LEU A 199 7.02 4.00 10.88
CA LEU A 199 8.45 4.22 10.67
C LEU A 199 8.79 4.36 9.18
N GLY A 200 8.25 3.49 8.34
CA GLY A 200 8.41 3.57 6.90
C GLY A 200 7.87 4.88 6.31
N ALA A 201 6.70 5.32 6.76
CA ALA A 201 6.07 6.58 6.33
C ALA A 201 6.92 7.80 6.72
N ILE A 202 7.41 7.87 7.96
CA ILE A 202 8.26 8.97 8.45
C ILE A 202 9.59 9.00 7.67
N LEU A 203 10.23 7.86 7.48
CA LEU A 203 11.48 7.78 6.71
C LEU A 203 11.28 8.23 5.26
N SER A 204 10.17 7.82 4.62
CA SER A 204 9.83 8.24 3.26
C SER A 204 9.59 9.74 3.17
N ALA A 205 8.90 10.33 4.14
CA ALA A 205 8.70 11.77 4.22
C ALA A 205 10.03 12.52 4.40
N LEU A 206 10.95 11.99 5.21
CA LEU A 206 12.30 12.54 5.40
C LEU A 206 13.20 12.43 4.15
N VAL A 207 12.93 11.47 3.26
CA VAL A 207 13.60 11.40 1.95
C VAL A 207 13.04 12.46 1.02
N VAL A 208 11.72 12.52 0.86
CA VAL A 208 11.06 13.27 -0.20
C VAL A 208 11.02 14.77 0.07
N ILE A 209 10.49 15.18 1.22
CA ILE A 209 10.19 16.59 1.51
C ILE A 209 11.47 17.44 1.63
N PRO A 210 12.50 17.03 2.43
CA PRO A 210 13.74 17.78 2.48
C PRO A 210 14.49 17.84 1.16
N ALA A 211 14.48 16.74 0.37
CA ALA A 211 15.12 16.71 -0.93
C ALA A 211 14.46 17.71 -1.91
N ILE A 212 13.12 17.76 -1.95
CA ILE A 212 12.40 18.72 -2.80
C ILE A 212 12.77 20.15 -2.40
N CYS A 213 12.70 20.50 -1.11
CA CYS A 213 13.01 21.84 -0.64
C CYS A 213 14.48 22.22 -0.88
N ALA A 214 15.41 21.27 -0.73
CA ALA A 214 16.83 21.51 -0.93
C ALA A 214 17.23 21.63 -2.40
N LEU A 215 16.60 20.88 -3.30
CA LEU A 215 16.99 20.79 -4.70
C LEU A 215 16.17 21.71 -5.62
N SER A 216 15.06 22.26 -5.15
CA SER A 216 14.27 23.25 -5.89
C SER A 216 15.00 24.59 -5.93
N ALA A 217 14.90 25.30 -7.06
CA ALA A 217 15.58 26.57 -7.27
C ALA A 217 15.05 27.69 -6.34
N THR A 218 13.77 27.63 -6.00
CA THR A 218 13.09 28.61 -5.11
C THR A 218 12.08 27.91 -4.21
N PRO A 219 11.67 28.53 -3.07
CA PRO A 219 10.61 28.00 -2.21
C PRO A 219 9.27 27.83 -2.93
N GLU A 220 8.99 28.71 -3.90
CA GLU A 220 7.77 28.64 -4.73
C GLU A 220 7.77 27.38 -5.61
N ALA A 221 8.91 27.07 -6.25
CA ALA A 221 9.09 25.85 -7.04
C ALA A 221 8.97 24.58 -6.17
N ALA A 222 9.45 24.62 -4.93
CA ALA A 222 9.27 23.53 -3.98
C ALA A 222 7.79 23.33 -3.62
N ASN A 223 7.06 24.41 -3.33
CA ASN A 223 5.63 24.36 -3.05
C ASN A 223 4.82 23.89 -4.26
N GLU A 224 5.17 24.33 -5.45
CA GLU A 224 4.56 23.85 -6.69
C GLU A 224 4.74 22.34 -6.84
N ALA A 225 5.98 21.84 -6.68
CA ALA A 225 6.28 20.41 -6.73
C ALA A 225 5.47 19.60 -5.72
N LEU A 226 5.38 20.07 -4.46
CA LEU A 226 4.62 19.41 -3.39
C LEU A 226 3.09 19.41 -3.66
N SER A 227 2.58 20.33 -4.48
CA SER A 227 1.15 20.44 -4.82
C SER A 227 0.71 19.57 -6.01
N GLN A 228 1.65 18.96 -6.74
CA GLN A 228 1.38 18.26 -8.02
C GLN A 228 0.74 16.87 -7.90
N GLY A 229 0.34 16.46 -6.70
CA GLY A 229 -0.18 15.13 -6.46
C GLY A 229 0.89 14.02 -6.62
N ASN A 230 0.50 12.79 -6.40
CA ASN A 230 1.46 11.67 -6.29
C ASN A 230 2.27 11.41 -7.57
N PHE A 231 1.63 11.46 -8.73
CA PHE A 231 2.30 11.17 -10.02
C PHE A 231 3.24 12.29 -10.44
N GLY A 232 2.75 13.54 -10.43
CA GLY A 232 3.57 14.70 -10.79
C GLY A 232 4.79 14.82 -9.88
N LEU A 233 4.56 14.75 -8.57
CA LEU A 233 5.61 14.79 -7.56
C LEU A 233 6.68 13.72 -7.82
N THR A 234 6.28 12.46 -7.98
CA THR A 234 7.23 11.33 -8.05
C THR A 234 7.92 11.24 -9.41
N PHE A 235 7.17 11.29 -10.50
CA PHE A 235 7.69 10.94 -11.82
C PHE A 235 8.14 12.14 -12.65
N ILE A 236 7.73 13.36 -12.29
CA ILE A 236 8.15 14.59 -12.95
C ILE A 236 9.20 15.31 -12.10
N TYR A 237 8.82 15.78 -10.91
CA TYR A 237 9.66 16.66 -10.09
C TYR A 237 10.82 15.94 -9.41
N ILE A 238 10.58 14.84 -8.69
CA ILE A 238 11.66 14.09 -8.03
C ILE A 238 12.64 13.53 -9.06
N TYR A 239 12.14 13.00 -10.19
CA TYR A 239 12.99 12.51 -11.26
C TYR A 239 13.85 13.65 -11.84
N GLN A 240 13.25 14.81 -12.10
CA GLN A 240 13.96 16.00 -12.56
C GLN A 240 15.04 16.44 -11.57
N LEU A 241 14.73 16.52 -10.27
CA LEU A 241 15.68 16.92 -9.23
C LEU A 241 16.90 15.99 -9.17
N PHE A 242 16.72 14.69 -9.35
CA PHE A 242 17.87 13.77 -9.41
C PHE A 242 18.79 14.06 -10.59
N THR A 243 18.30 14.66 -11.67
CA THR A 243 19.16 15.01 -12.83
C THR A 243 20.08 16.21 -12.57
N THR A 244 19.85 16.99 -11.50
CA THR A 244 20.63 18.20 -11.16
C THR A 244 21.78 17.92 -10.21
N ILE A 245 21.85 16.73 -9.60
CA ILE A 245 22.84 16.41 -8.56
C ILE A 245 23.95 15.49 -9.07
N PRO A 246 25.18 15.61 -8.55
CA PRO A 246 26.25 14.66 -8.82
C PRO A 246 25.84 13.23 -8.38
N GLY A 247 26.06 12.24 -9.25
CA GLY A 247 25.65 10.86 -8.97
C GLY A 247 24.15 10.61 -9.03
N GLY A 248 23.34 11.59 -9.45
CA GLY A 248 21.88 11.52 -9.46
C GLY A 248 21.30 10.37 -10.26
N ARG A 249 22.00 9.91 -11.31
CA ARG A 249 21.64 8.68 -12.04
C ARG A 249 21.55 7.47 -11.11
N PHE A 250 22.55 7.27 -10.26
CA PHE A 250 22.60 6.16 -9.32
C PHE A 250 21.56 6.31 -8.22
N ILE A 251 21.39 7.51 -7.68
CA ILE A 251 20.38 7.82 -6.65
C ILE A 251 18.97 7.60 -7.20
N SER A 252 18.71 8.06 -8.43
CA SER A 252 17.43 7.85 -9.13
C SER A 252 17.14 6.36 -9.32
N PHE A 253 18.13 5.58 -9.76
CA PHE A 253 17.97 4.13 -9.92
C PHE A 253 17.65 3.45 -8.59
N ILE A 254 18.35 3.80 -7.51
CA ILE A 254 18.08 3.26 -6.17
C ILE A 254 16.68 3.65 -5.72
N PHE A 255 16.27 4.91 -5.87
CA PHE A 255 14.98 5.40 -5.44
C PHE A 255 13.82 4.71 -6.16
N PHE A 256 13.82 4.69 -7.50
CA PHE A 256 12.77 4.04 -8.27
C PHE A 256 12.81 2.51 -8.16
N GLY A 257 13.98 1.93 -8.02
CA GLY A 257 14.15 0.51 -7.71
C GLY A 257 13.55 0.14 -6.35
N LEU A 258 13.78 0.98 -5.33
CA LEU A 258 13.18 0.86 -4.01
C LEU A 258 11.65 0.90 -4.06
N LEU A 259 11.09 1.89 -4.79
CA LEU A 259 9.64 2.00 -4.98
C LEU A 259 9.07 0.78 -5.70
N ALA A 260 9.76 0.26 -6.73
CA ALA A 260 9.33 -0.94 -7.43
C ALA A 260 9.36 -2.19 -6.55
N ILE A 261 10.37 -2.33 -5.66
CA ILE A 261 10.45 -3.42 -4.67
C ILE A 261 9.37 -3.27 -3.62
N ALA A 262 9.12 -2.07 -3.10
CA ALA A 262 8.05 -1.83 -2.15
C ALA A 262 6.68 -2.17 -2.76
N ALA A 263 6.43 -1.74 -3.99
CA ALA A 263 5.18 -2.02 -4.69
C ALA A 263 4.96 -3.52 -4.96
N ILE A 264 6.01 -4.26 -5.36
CA ILE A 264 5.85 -5.71 -5.64
C ILE A 264 5.59 -6.51 -4.37
N THR A 265 6.13 -6.12 -3.21
CA THR A 265 5.83 -6.79 -1.92
C THR A 265 4.37 -6.62 -1.52
N SER A 266 3.77 -5.45 -1.76
CA SER A 266 2.35 -5.20 -1.58
C SER A 266 1.51 -6.03 -2.55
N LEU A 267 1.94 -6.11 -3.82
CA LEU A 267 1.26 -6.90 -4.85
C LEU A 267 1.18 -8.39 -4.49
N PHE A 268 2.20 -8.96 -3.84
CA PHE A 268 2.14 -10.35 -3.35
C PHE A 268 0.98 -10.55 -2.39
N SER A 269 0.78 -9.61 -1.47
CA SER A 269 -0.29 -9.67 -0.47
C SER A 269 -1.67 -9.65 -1.12
N MET A 270 -1.85 -8.78 -2.13
CA MET A 270 -3.11 -8.67 -2.88
C MET A 270 -3.40 -9.94 -3.69
N ILE A 271 -2.39 -10.49 -4.37
CA ILE A 271 -2.51 -11.75 -5.12
C ILE A 271 -2.89 -12.88 -4.17
N GLU A 272 -2.24 -12.98 -3.01
CA GLU A 272 -2.47 -14.05 -2.05
C GLU A 272 -3.90 -14.06 -1.49
N VAL A 273 -4.53 -12.89 -1.32
CA VAL A 273 -5.96 -12.80 -0.93
C VAL A 273 -6.84 -13.51 -1.95
N GLY A 274 -6.65 -13.21 -3.24
CA GLY A 274 -7.39 -13.85 -4.33
C GLY A 274 -7.08 -15.35 -4.42
N VAL A 275 -5.81 -15.71 -4.37
CA VAL A 275 -5.33 -17.10 -4.43
C VAL A 275 -5.94 -17.94 -3.31
N LYS A 276 -5.89 -17.45 -2.05
CA LYS A 276 -6.45 -18.19 -0.92
C LYS A 276 -7.95 -18.41 -1.04
N CYS A 277 -8.70 -17.40 -1.52
CA CYS A 277 -10.12 -17.55 -1.75
C CYS A 277 -10.43 -18.62 -2.81
N VAL A 278 -9.67 -18.67 -3.91
CA VAL A 278 -9.85 -19.65 -4.99
C VAL A 278 -9.41 -21.04 -4.55
N VAL A 279 -8.34 -21.15 -3.75
CA VAL A 279 -7.89 -22.43 -3.17
C VAL A 279 -8.95 -23.01 -2.23
N ASP A 280 -9.59 -22.17 -1.42
CA ASP A 280 -10.68 -22.61 -0.52
C ASP A 280 -11.93 -23.10 -1.28
N LEU A 281 -12.05 -22.73 -2.56
CA LEU A 281 -13.06 -23.28 -3.48
C LEU A 281 -12.65 -24.59 -4.14
N GLY A 282 -11.44 -25.10 -3.82
CA GLY A 282 -10.95 -26.40 -4.26
C GLY A 282 -9.98 -26.37 -5.47
N LEU A 283 -9.57 -25.18 -5.96
CA LEU A 283 -8.59 -25.10 -7.02
C LEU A 283 -7.17 -25.34 -6.48
N PRO A 284 -6.35 -26.20 -7.13
CA PRO A 284 -4.96 -26.38 -6.73
C PRO A 284 -4.19 -25.06 -6.73
N ARG A 285 -3.37 -24.79 -5.69
CA ARG A 285 -2.68 -23.51 -5.48
C ARG A 285 -1.97 -22.97 -6.73
N LYS A 286 -1.20 -23.82 -7.43
CA LYS A 286 -0.47 -23.40 -8.63
C LYS A 286 -1.38 -22.86 -9.73
N LYS A 287 -2.52 -23.54 -9.95
CA LYS A 287 -3.54 -23.08 -10.91
C LYS A 287 -4.22 -21.81 -10.42
N ALA A 288 -4.51 -21.69 -9.12
CA ALA A 288 -5.11 -20.51 -8.52
C ALA A 288 -4.22 -19.27 -8.72
N VAL A 289 -2.90 -19.39 -8.48
CA VAL A 289 -1.95 -18.29 -8.68
C VAL A 289 -1.98 -17.80 -10.12
N VAL A 290 -1.84 -18.71 -11.09
CA VAL A 290 -1.84 -18.34 -12.52
C VAL A 290 -3.18 -17.71 -12.92
N SER A 291 -4.31 -18.28 -12.48
CA SER A 291 -5.64 -17.76 -12.80
C SER A 291 -5.87 -16.37 -12.22
N VAL A 292 -5.51 -16.14 -10.95
CA VAL A 292 -5.68 -14.83 -10.30
C VAL A 292 -4.78 -13.78 -10.94
N CYS A 293 -3.50 -14.10 -11.19
CA CYS A 293 -2.58 -13.19 -11.85
C CYS A 293 -3.02 -12.87 -13.28
N PHE A 294 -3.45 -13.86 -14.06
CA PHE A 294 -3.92 -13.66 -15.42
C PHE A 294 -5.20 -12.79 -15.46
N ALA A 295 -6.17 -13.09 -14.60
CA ALA A 295 -7.37 -12.29 -14.49
C ALA A 295 -7.07 -10.85 -14.04
N GLY A 296 -6.19 -10.67 -13.05
CA GLY A 296 -5.75 -9.36 -12.59
C GLY A 296 -5.02 -8.57 -13.68
N PHE A 297 -4.15 -9.22 -14.45
CA PHE A 297 -3.49 -8.62 -15.61
C PHE A 297 -4.51 -8.10 -16.64
N LEU A 298 -5.47 -8.94 -17.03
CA LEU A 298 -6.49 -8.55 -18.01
C LEU A 298 -7.34 -7.37 -17.53
N VAL A 299 -7.78 -7.39 -16.26
CA VAL A 299 -8.55 -6.29 -15.68
C VAL A 299 -7.69 -5.02 -15.58
N GLY A 300 -6.42 -5.15 -15.19
CA GLY A 300 -5.47 -4.05 -15.10
C GLY A 300 -5.14 -3.39 -16.45
N CYS A 301 -5.27 -4.11 -17.57
CA CYS A 301 -5.12 -3.52 -18.91
C CYS A 301 -6.08 -2.34 -19.14
N PHE A 302 -7.26 -2.34 -18.51
CA PHE A 302 -8.17 -1.20 -18.55
C PHE A 302 -7.53 0.07 -17.94
N SER A 303 -6.77 -0.08 -16.87
CA SER A 303 -6.05 1.02 -16.21
C SER A 303 -4.85 1.51 -17.01
N CYS A 304 -4.31 0.67 -17.90
CA CYS A 304 -3.21 1.07 -18.78
C CYS A 304 -3.61 2.07 -19.87
N TRP A 305 -4.91 2.30 -20.08
CA TRP A 305 -5.41 3.18 -21.15
C TRP A 305 -5.29 4.66 -20.83
N SER A 306 -5.47 5.05 -19.56
CA SER A 306 -5.32 6.45 -19.16
C SER A 306 -5.15 6.58 -17.64
N LEU A 307 -4.53 7.68 -17.20
CA LEU A 307 -4.44 8.06 -15.80
C LEU A 307 -5.83 8.27 -15.17
N VAL A 308 -6.79 8.79 -15.93
CA VAL A 308 -8.18 8.97 -15.47
C VAL A 308 -8.81 7.66 -15.05
N ASN A 309 -8.51 6.56 -15.77
CA ASN A 309 -9.00 5.22 -15.37
C ASN A 309 -8.39 4.75 -14.04
N ILE A 310 -7.11 5.06 -13.80
CA ILE A 310 -6.44 4.74 -12.53
C ILE A 310 -7.08 5.54 -11.40
N ASP A 311 -7.21 6.86 -11.56
CA ASP A 311 -7.79 7.75 -10.57
C ASP A 311 -9.24 7.36 -10.21
N ASN A 312 -10.05 7.03 -11.22
CA ASN A 312 -11.41 6.54 -11.00
C ASN A 312 -11.44 5.22 -10.23
N GLN A 313 -10.55 4.28 -10.54
CA GLN A 313 -10.46 3.01 -9.81
C GLN A 313 -9.94 3.20 -8.39
N ASP A 314 -8.94 4.06 -8.22
CA ASP A 314 -8.41 4.41 -6.90
C ASP A 314 -9.50 4.99 -6.01
N TRP A 315 -10.32 5.90 -6.55
CA TRP A 315 -11.45 6.48 -5.85
C TRP A 315 -12.52 5.43 -5.48
N VAL A 316 -13.00 4.63 -6.44
CA VAL A 316 -14.06 3.64 -6.24
C VAL A 316 -13.64 2.56 -5.25
N TRP A 317 -12.46 1.99 -5.47
CA TRP A 317 -11.98 0.89 -4.63
C TRP A 317 -11.43 1.37 -3.28
N GLY A 318 -11.00 2.62 -3.18
CA GLY A 318 -10.69 3.30 -1.92
C GLY A 318 -11.92 3.36 -1.00
N ILE A 319 -13.09 3.74 -1.52
CA ILE A 319 -14.36 3.64 -0.78
C ILE A 319 -14.66 2.18 -0.44
N GLY A 320 -14.49 1.29 -1.41
CA GLY A 320 -14.68 -0.14 -1.21
C GLY A 320 -13.84 -0.70 -0.06
N LEU A 321 -12.61 -0.20 0.11
CA LEU A 321 -11.73 -0.57 1.21
C LEU A 321 -12.29 -0.18 2.58
N LEU A 322 -12.81 1.04 2.70
CA LEU A 322 -13.43 1.50 3.94
C LEU A 322 -14.67 0.66 4.29
N VAL A 323 -15.51 0.37 3.29
CA VAL A 323 -16.67 -0.52 3.46
C VAL A 323 -16.24 -1.94 3.86
N SER A 324 -15.15 -2.45 3.28
CA SER A 324 -14.56 -3.74 3.68
C SER A 324 -14.13 -3.76 5.14
N GLY A 325 -13.54 -2.67 5.64
CA GLY A 325 -13.20 -2.49 7.05
C GLY A 325 -14.43 -2.55 7.96
N ALA A 326 -15.53 -1.88 7.56
CA ALA A 326 -16.80 -1.94 8.27
C ALA A 326 -17.38 -3.37 8.29
N PHE A 327 -17.29 -4.14 7.20
CA PHE A 327 -17.75 -5.52 7.15
C PHE A 327 -16.96 -6.42 8.10
N ILE A 328 -15.66 -6.22 8.23
CA ILE A 328 -14.83 -6.95 9.20
C ILE A 328 -15.26 -6.63 10.64
N ALA A 329 -15.60 -5.38 10.92
CA ALA A 329 -16.14 -5.00 12.25
C ALA A 329 -17.54 -5.61 12.51
N ILE A 330 -18.42 -5.63 11.51
CA ILE A 330 -19.72 -6.31 11.59
C ILE A 330 -19.52 -7.81 11.86
N LEU A 331 -18.53 -8.44 11.23
CA LEU A 331 -18.19 -9.83 11.52
C LEU A 331 -17.77 -10.02 12.98
N ALA A 332 -16.97 -9.09 13.54
CA ALA A 332 -16.57 -9.11 14.94
C ALA A 332 -17.78 -8.96 15.89
N TRP A 333 -18.73 -8.10 15.55
CA TRP A 333 -19.98 -7.96 16.32
C TRP A 333 -20.83 -9.23 16.27
N LYS A 334 -20.95 -9.82 15.09
CA LYS A 334 -21.71 -11.06 14.92
C LYS A 334 -21.09 -12.23 15.68
N TYR A 335 -19.77 -12.33 15.67
CA TYR A 335 -19.03 -13.37 16.40
C TYR A 335 -19.11 -13.17 17.94
N GLY A 336 -19.22 -11.92 18.36
CA GLY A 336 -19.16 -11.45 19.74
C GLY A 336 -17.82 -10.81 20.07
N VAL A 337 -17.83 -9.49 20.23
CA VAL A 337 -16.62 -8.68 20.45
C VAL A 337 -15.80 -9.17 21.65
N GLU A 338 -16.46 -9.44 22.77
CA GLU A 338 -15.79 -9.91 23.98
C GLU A 338 -15.27 -11.35 23.83
N LYS A 339 -16.02 -12.20 23.14
CA LYS A 339 -15.58 -13.55 22.81
C LYS A 339 -14.33 -13.53 21.92
N LEU A 340 -14.33 -12.68 20.90
CA LEU A 340 -13.19 -12.51 20.01
C LEU A 340 -11.97 -12.01 20.80
N ARG A 341 -12.16 -11.01 21.68
CA ARG A 341 -11.10 -10.46 22.51
C ARG A 341 -10.48 -11.51 23.42
N THR A 342 -11.29 -12.27 24.14
CA THR A 342 -10.79 -13.20 25.17
C THR A 342 -10.26 -14.52 24.62
N GLN A 343 -10.84 -15.03 23.53
CA GLN A 343 -10.49 -16.35 23.00
C GLN A 343 -9.44 -16.30 21.90
N GLU A 344 -9.39 -15.21 21.12
CA GLU A 344 -8.56 -15.16 19.92
C GLU A 344 -7.51 -14.03 19.95
N VAL A 345 -7.82 -12.91 20.60
CA VAL A 345 -6.90 -11.76 20.69
C VAL A 345 -6.01 -11.87 21.92
N ASN A 346 -6.60 -11.92 23.10
CA ASN A 346 -5.89 -12.12 24.37
C ASN A 346 -5.78 -13.62 24.68
N ALA A 347 -5.42 -14.43 23.68
CA ALA A 347 -5.29 -15.87 23.83
C ALA A 347 -4.13 -16.20 24.81
N LYS A 348 -4.12 -17.44 25.30
CA LYS A 348 -3.05 -17.92 26.16
C LYS A 348 -1.69 -17.79 25.46
N GLY A 349 -0.75 -17.09 26.08
CA GLY A 349 0.58 -16.82 25.53
C GLY A 349 0.72 -15.44 24.87
N ALA A 350 -0.32 -14.58 24.87
CA ALA A 350 -0.20 -13.21 24.40
C ALA A 350 0.59 -12.36 25.42
N ASP A 351 1.64 -11.68 24.96
CA ASP A 351 2.46 -10.77 25.77
C ASP A 351 1.70 -9.47 26.09
N VAL A 352 0.91 -9.01 25.11
CA VAL A 352 0.09 -7.79 25.23
C VAL A 352 -1.38 -8.15 25.35
N HIS A 353 -2.01 -7.71 26.44
CA HIS A 353 -3.43 -7.91 26.66
C HIS A 353 -4.21 -6.61 26.42
N LEU A 354 -5.13 -6.64 25.48
CA LEU A 354 -5.98 -5.46 25.18
C LEU A 354 -7.11 -5.35 26.22
N PRO A 355 -7.22 -4.22 26.93
CA PRO A 355 -8.31 -3.98 27.89
C PRO A 355 -9.68 -4.01 27.20
N LYS A 356 -10.71 -4.48 27.93
CA LYS A 356 -12.08 -4.58 27.40
C LYS A 356 -12.60 -3.26 26.86
N ALA A 357 -12.47 -2.17 27.63
CA ALA A 357 -12.98 -0.87 27.23
C ALA A 357 -12.33 -0.37 25.93
N TYR A 358 -10.99 -0.50 25.82
CA TYR A 358 -10.26 -0.11 24.61
C TYR A 358 -10.68 -0.94 23.40
N TYR A 359 -10.64 -2.27 23.51
CA TYR A 359 -10.95 -3.15 22.38
C TYR A 359 -12.40 -2.99 21.92
N THR A 360 -13.35 -2.95 22.86
CA THR A 360 -14.76 -2.75 22.55
C THR A 360 -15.02 -1.37 21.96
N GLY A 361 -14.39 -0.33 22.52
CA GLY A 361 -14.49 1.03 22.01
C GLY A 361 -14.02 1.13 20.55
N CYS A 362 -12.84 0.56 20.23
CA CYS A 362 -12.35 0.53 18.85
C CYS A 362 -13.30 -0.23 17.90
N MET A 363 -13.83 -1.37 18.30
CA MET A 363 -14.72 -2.17 17.45
C MET A 363 -16.04 -1.45 17.11
N TYR A 364 -16.54 -0.55 17.96
CA TYR A 364 -17.73 0.25 17.66
C TYR A 364 -17.38 1.59 16.99
N LEU A 365 -16.27 2.20 17.36
CA LEU A 365 -15.86 3.50 16.82
C LEU A 365 -15.47 3.41 15.32
N ILE A 366 -14.72 2.38 14.92
CA ILE A 366 -14.24 2.23 13.55
C ILE A 366 -15.37 2.27 12.50
N PRO A 367 -16.45 1.47 12.60
CA PRO A 367 -17.54 1.53 11.63
C PRO A 367 -18.26 2.89 11.60
N VAL A 368 -18.37 3.56 12.75
CA VAL A 368 -18.96 4.91 12.81
C VAL A 368 -18.11 5.90 12.05
N LEU A 369 -16.78 5.87 12.26
CA LEU A 369 -15.84 6.69 11.50
C LEU A 369 -15.91 6.39 10.01
N VAL A 370 -15.98 5.11 9.60
CA VAL A 370 -16.14 4.73 8.19
C VAL A 370 -17.41 5.34 7.60
N VAL A 371 -18.53 5.26 8.28
CA VAL A 371 -19.78 5.86 7.80
C VAL A 371 -19.64 7.37 7.65
N ILE A 372 -19.10 8.05 8.65
CA ILE A 372 -18.85 9.51 8.60
C ILE A 372 -17.98 9.87 7.40
N MET A 373 -16.92 9.09 7.15
CA MET A 373 -15.98 9.35 6.07
C MET A 373 -16.61 9.11 4.69
N VAL A 374 -17.36 8.03 4.52
CA VAL A 374 -18.06 7.74 3.27
C VAL A 374 -19.10 8.83 2.98
N VAL A 375 -19.87 9.25 3.98
CA VAL A 375 -20.84 10.34 3.83
C VAL A 375 -20.14 11.65 3.49
N TYR A 376 -19.07 11.99 4.19
CA TYR A 376 -18.27 13.19 3.90
C TYR A 376 -17.74 13.17 2.46
N TRP A 377 -17.25 12.03 2.01
CA TRP A 377 -16.69 11.88 0.66
C TRP A 377 -17.77 11.96 -0.44
N LEU A 378 -18.98 11.49 -0.16
CA LEU A 378 -20.11 11.60 -1.11
C LEU A 378 -20.70 13.02 -1.19
N LEU A 379 -20.40 13.89 -0.22
CA LEU A 379 -20.88 15.27 -0.17
C LEU A 379 -19.88 16.29 -0.76
N GLN A 380 -18.66 15.87 -1.08
CA GLN A 380 -17.66 16.66 -1.81
C GLN A 380 -17.76 16.45 -3.33
#